data_2c39324cf473401efb87957eb34dd675
#
_entry.id   2c39324cf473401efb87957eb34dd675
#
_cell.length_a   1.000
_cell.length_b   1.000
_cell.length_c   1.000
_cell.angle_alpha   90.00
_cell.angle_beta   90.00
_cell.angle_gamma   90.00
#
_symmetry.space_group_name_H-M   'P 1'
#
loop_
_entity.id
_entity.type
_entity.pdbx_description
1 polymer ?
#
loop_
_entity_poly.entity_id
_entity_poly.type
_entity_poly.pdbx_seq_one_letter_code
_entity_poly.pdbx_strand_id
1 'polypeptide(L)'
;MTILVGVTMVTGLGVAAGADRAPDGSEDARQAMVARQLQRRDITDPRVLIAMGTVPRHRFVPEALASQAYGDYPLPIGEGQTISQPYIVALMTQWAEVRPGDRVLEVGTGSGYQAAVLAELTDQVWSIELLPELARQAAARLQELGYGRVRVRSGDGYRGWPEAAPFDAILVTAAAPQVPPALTDQLKEGGRLVIPLGPPGGAQTLSRYRRVKGKLVEEASLAVRFVPLVRPPAPQAAPGTDPPARPEPGPIPAPPTR
;
A
#
# COMPACT_ATOMS: atom_id res chain seq x y z
N MET A 1 -62.11 -23.82 -27.79
CA MET A 1 -61.63 -22.99 -26.65
C MET A 1 -60.06 -22.98 -26.71
N THR A 2 -59.54 -22.00 -27.43
CA THR A 2 -58.12 -21.93 -27.78
C THR A 2 -57.44 -21.02 -26.76
N ILE A 3 -56.48 -21.55 -26.00
CA ILE A 3 -55.69 -20.77 -25.02
C ILE A 3 -54.47 -20.24 -25.73
N LEU A 4 -54.36 -18.92 -25.79
CA LEU A 4 -53.18 -18.19 -26.31
C LEU A 4 -52.19 -17.98 -25.15
N VAL A 5 -51.00 -18.59 -25.23
CA VAL A 5 -49.92 -18.39 -24.28
C VAL A 5 -49.06 -17.23 -24.82
N GLY A 6 -49.10 -16.10 -24.10
CA GLY A 6 -48.25 -14.94 -24.37
C GLY A 6 -46.81 -15.16 -23.92
N VAL A 7 -45.86 -15.07 -24.86
CA VAL A 7 -44.41 -15.07 -24.57
C VAL A 7 -43.97 -13.66 -24.30
N THR A 8 -43.59 -13.36 -23.05
CA THR A 8 -42.98 -12.09 -22.65
C THR A 8 -41.49 -12.09 -23.00
N MET A 9 -41.10 -11.30 -23.99
CA MET A 9 -39.67 -11.05 -24.26
C MET A 9 -39.06 -10.20 -23.13
N VAL A 10 -38.09 -10.80 -22.43
CA VAL A 10 -37.21 -10.05 -21.54
C VAL A 10 -36.09 -9.45 -22.39
N THR A 11 -36.12 -8.12 -22.55
CA THR A 11 -35.05 -7.35 -23.19
C THR A 11 -33.83 -7.37 -22.26
N GLY A 12 -32.76 -8.06 -22.72
CA GLY A 12 -31.48 -8.09 -22.05
C GLY A 12 -30.84 -6.69 -22.00
N LEU A 13 -30.46 -6.26 -20.80
CA LEU A 13 -29.57 -5.13 -20.63
C LEU A 13 -28.23 -5.42 -21.32
N GLY A 14 -27.85 -4.55 -22.25
CA GLY A 14 -26.59 -4.60 -22.95
C GLY A 14 -25.42 -4.45 -21.96
N VAL A 15 -24.56 -5.44 -21.92
CA VAL A 15 -23.20 -5.34 -21.40
C VAL A 15 -22.48 -4.38 -22.35
N ALA A 16 -22.08 -3.22 -21.84
CA ALA A 16 -21.21 -2.30 -22.58
C ALA A 16 -19.93 -3.03 -22.94
N ALA A 17 -19.74 -3.33 -24.22
CA ALA A 17 -18.51 -3.87 -24.78
C ALA A 17 -17.39 -2.88 -24.52
N GLY A 18 -16.43 -3.28 -23.67
CA GLY A 18 -15.16 -2.58 -23.54
C GLY A 18 -14.50 -2.52 -24.92
N ALA A 19 -14.04 -1.32 -25.30
CA ALA A 19 -13.36 -1.08 -26.56
C ALA A 19 -12.27 -2.12 -26.77
N ASP A 20 -12.38 -2.85 -27.86
CA ASP A 20 -11.42 -3.86 -28.36
C ASP A 20 -10.11 -3.13 -28.71
N ARG A 21 -9.24 -2.97 -27.71
CA ARG A 21 -7.89 -2.43 -27.90
C ARG A 21 -7.03 -3.59 -28.36
N ALA A 22 -6.46 -3.49 -29.56
CA ALA A 22 -5.54 -4.49 -30.10
C ALA A 22 -4.54 -4.94 -29.02
N PRO A 23 -4.22 -6.24 -28.90
CA PRO A 23 -3.33 -6.74 -27.86
C PRO A 23 -1.96 -6.08 -28.02
N ASP A 24 -1.59 -5.24 -27.06
CA ASP A 24 -0.31 -4.52 -27.02
C ASP A 24 0.86 -5.42 -26.57
N GLY A 25 0.67 -6.73 -26.51
CA GLY A 25 1.64 -7.70 -25.99
C GLY A 25 1.81 -7.67 -24.48
N SER A 26 1.19 -6.72 -23.78
CA SER A 26 1.34 -6.57 -22.33
C SER A 26 0.56 -7.62 -21.56
N GLU A 27 -0.51 -8.14 -22.12
CA GLU A 27 -1.28 -9.23 -21.52
C GLU A 27 -0.47 -10.54 -21.53
N ASP A 28 0.14 -10.91 -22.64
CA ASP A 28 0.99 -12.10 -22.73
C ASP A 28 2.18 -12.00 -21.76
N ALA A 29 2.81 -10.82 -21.66
CA ALA A 29 3.89 -10.59 -20.72
C ALA A 29 3.43 -10.71 -19.28
N ARG A 30 2.21 -10.23 -18.94
CA ARG A 30 1.60 -10.34 -17.63
C ARG A 30 1.30 -11.79 -17.26
N GLN A 31 0.69 -12.57 -18.18
CA GLN A 31 0.43 -13.99 -17.96
C GLN A 31 1.73 -14.79 -17.84
N ALA A 32 2.75 -14.47 -18.63
CA ALA A 32 4.08 -15.06 -18.51
C ALA A 32 4.74 -14.75 -17.16
N MET A 33 4.59 -13.54 -16.64
CA MET A 33 5.03 -13.15 -15.27
C MET A 33 4.36 -14.07 -14.23
N VAL A 34 3.04 -14.22 -14.27
CA VAL A 34 2.32 -15.08 -13.31
C VAL A 34 2.82 -16.52 -13.40
N ALA A 35 2.85 -17.09 -14.62
CA ALA A 35 3.20 -18.50 -14.81
C ALA A 35 4.67 -18.80 -14.48
N ARG A 36 5.60 -17.91 -14.81
CA ARG A 36 7.05 -18.21 -14.73
C ARG A 36 7.71 -17.70 -13.48
N GLN A 37 7.22 -16.58 -12.90
CA GLN A 37 7.86 -15.90 -11.78
C GLN A 37 7.10 -16.13 -10.45
N LEU A 38 5.79 -16.37 -10.47
CA LEU A 38 4.97 -16.52 -9.27
C LEU A 38 4.62 -17.97 -9.01
N GLN A 39 3.93 -18.66 -9.94
CA GLN A 39 3.51 -20.06 -9.76
C GLN A 39 4.67 -21.05 -9.62
N ARG A 40 5.82 -20.78 -10.25
CA ARG A 40 7.03 -21.64 -10.11
C ARG A 40 7.79 -21.45 -8.81
N ARG A 41 7.35 -20.50 -7.99
CA ARG A 41 7.89 -20.26 -6.64
C ARG A 41 6.84 -20.71 -5.62
N ASP A 42 6.66 -19.96 -4.56
CA ASP A 42 5.80 -20.30 -3.42
C ASP A 42 4.48 -19.49 -3.40
N ILE A 43 4.09 -18.85 -4.51
CA ILE A 43 2.78 -18.22 -4.64
C ILE A 43 1.75 -19.25 -5.07
N THR A 44 0.93 -19.66 -4.11
CA THR A 44 -0.04 -20.78 -4.25
C THR A 44 -1.50 -20.35 -4.12
N ASP A 45 -1.79 -19.14 -3.57
CA ASP A 45 -3.18 -18.65 -3.49
C ASP A 45 -3.69 -18.29 -4.90
N PRO A 46 -4.70 -19.01 -5.43
CA PRO A 46 -5.19 -18.74 -6.78
C PRO A 46 -5.80 -17.35 -6.94
N ARG A 47 -6.34 -16.75 -5.87
CA ARG A 47 -6.92 -15.40 -5.91
C ARG A 47 -5.81 -14.35 -6.10
N VAL A 48 -4.66 -14.55 -5.45
CA VAL A 48 -3.48 -13.69 -5.64
C VAL A 48 -2.95 -13.82 -7.07
N LEU A 49 -2.83 -15.04 -7.60
CA LEU A 49 -2.40 -15.28 -8.98
C LEU A 49 -3.35 -14.64 -10.00
N ILE A 50 -4.66 -14.73 -9.77
CA ILE A 50 -5.68 -14.07 -10.60
C ILE A 50 -5.51 -12.54 -10.52
N ALA A 51 -5.42 -11.96 -9.32
CA ALA A 51 -5.23 -10.53 -9.12
C ALA A 51 -3.98 -10.01 -9.85
N MET A 52 -2.85 -10.71 -9.70
CA MET A 52 -1.59 -10.38 -10.39
C MET A 52 -1.69 -10.51 -11.91
N GLY A 53 -2.53 -11.44 -12.39
CA GLY A 53 -2.84 -11.65 -13.81
C GLY A 53 -3.85 -10.65 -14.38
N THR A 54 -4.61 -9.95 -13.53
CA THR A 54 -5.63 -8.96 -13.92
C THR A 54 -5.05 -7.56 -13.98
N VAL A 55 -4.35 -7.12 -12.92
CA VAL A 55 -3.87 -5.73 -12.79
C VAL A 55 -2.78 -5.40 -13.81
N PRO A 56 -2.96 -4.39 -14.68
CA PRO A 56 -2.03 -4.04 -15.76
C PRO A 56 -0.80 -3.29 -15.21
N ARG A 57 0.19 -4.01 -14.69
CA ARG A 57 1.36 -3.44 -14.01
C ARG A 57 2.09 -2.38 -14.82
N HIS A 58 2.15 -2.51 -16.16
CA HIS A 58 2.77 -1.53 -17.05
C HIS A 58 2.12 -0.14 -16.98
N ARG A 59 0.86 -0.04 -16.51
CA ARG A 59 0.16 1.23 -16.28
C ARG A 59 0.56 1.92 -14.96
N PHE A 60 1.35 1.25 -14.12
CA PHE A 60 1.79 1.74 -12.81
C PHE A 60 3.28 2.14 -12.80
N VAL A 61 3.93 2.15 -13.94
CA VAL A 61 5.32 2.63 -14.13
C VAL A 61 5.34 3.78 -15.14
N PRO A 62 6.42 4.59 -15.18
CA PRO A 62 6.63 5.55 -16.25
C PRO A 62 6.57 4.87 -17.63
N GLU A 63 6.04 5.55 -18.64
CA GLU A 63 5.86 5.01 -19.99
C GLU A 63 7.16 4.43 -20.59
N ALA A 64 8.29 5.11 -20.38
CA ALA A 64 9.61 4.65 -20.81
C ALA A 64 10.04 3.29 -20.22
N LEU A 65 9.38 2.85 -19.12
CA LEU A 65 9.66 1.59 -18.45
C LEU A 65 8.55 0.54 -18.63
N ALA A 66 7.50 0.85 -19.41
CA ALA A 66 6.35 -0.02 -19.58
C ALA A 66 6.74 -1.41 -20.12
N SER A 67 7.69 -1.49 -21.06
CA SER A 67 8.21 -2.75 -21.60
C SER A 67 8.96 -3.62 -20.57
N GLN A 68 9.44 -3.02 -19.48
CA GLN A 68 10.16 -3.70 -18.40
C GLN A 68 9.24 -4.08 -17.22
N ALA A 69 7.97 -3.63 -17.24
CA ALA A 69 7.07 -3.71 -16.11
C ALA A 69 6.84 -5.14 -15.57
N TYR A 70 6.97 -6.14 -16.41
CA TYR A 70 6.75 -7.54 -16.05
C TYR A 70 8.03 -8.32 -15.73
N GLY A 71 9.18 -7.63 -15.64
CA GLY A 71 10.42 -8.20 -15.13
C GLY A 71 10.39 -8.43 -13.63
N ASP A 72 11.10 -9.48 -13.13
CA ASP A 72 11.11 -9.86 -11.70
C ASP A 72 12.07 -8.99 -10.87
N TYR A 73 11.91 -7.68 -10.95
CA TYR A 73 12.71 -6.67 -10.24
C TYR A 73 11.89 -5.39 -9.98
N PRO A 74 12.31 -4.56 -9.00
CA PRO A 74 11.69 -3.25 -8.76
C PRO A 74 12.04 -2.27 -9.88
N LEU A 75 11.14 -1.27 -10.12
CA LEU A 75 11.35 -0.20 -11.10
C LEU A 75 11.14 1.17 -10.44
N PRO A 76 11.87 2.21 -10.86
CA PRO A 76 11.66 3.57 -10.36
C PRO A 76 10.29 4.12 -10.84
N ILE A 77 9.64 4.87 -9.93
CA ILE A 77 8.35 5.54 -10.19
C ILE A 77 8.38 7.06 -9.97
N GLY A 78 9.56 7.63 -9.79
CA GLY A 78 9.76 9.04 -9.44
C GLY A 78 9.94 9.24 -7.94
N GLU A 79 10.27 10.47 -7.53
CA GLU A 79 10.44 10.89 -6.13
C GLU A 79 11.39 9.98 -5.30
N GLY A 80 12.36 9.32 -5.94
CA GLY A 80 13.24 8.35 -5.30
C GLY A 80 12.55 7.06 -4.85
N GLN A 81 11.29 6.83 -5.27
CA GLN A 81 10.51 5.66 -4.92
C GLN A 81 10.50 4.61 -6.03
N THR A 82 10.11 3.39 -5.67
CA THR A 82 10.03 2.25 -6.60
C THR A 82 8.71 1.51 -6.46
N ILE A 83 8.23 0.94 -7.58
CA ILE A 83 7.25 -0.15 -7.54
C ILE A 83 7.99 -1.44 -7.17
N SER A 84 7.49 -2.17 -6.19
CA SER A 84 8.13 -3.42 -5.73
C SER A 84 8.15 -4.49 -6.81
N GLN A 85 9.14 -5.41 -6.73
CA GLN A 85 9.24 -6.61 -7.55
C GLN A 85 7.90 -7.37 -7.56
N PRO A 86 7.44 -7.91 -8.72
CA PRO A 86 6.18 -8.64 -8.79
C PRO A 86 6.04 -9.77 -7.76
N TYR A 87 7.08 -10.56 -7.59
CA TYR A 87 7.09 -11.63 -6.59
C TYR A 87 6.84 -11.11 -5.16
N ILE A 88 7.47 -10.01 -4.78
CA ILE A 88 7.29 -9.42 -3.44
C ILE A 88 5.86 -8.92 -3.25
N VAL A 89 5.26 -8.28 -4.26
CA VAL A 89 3.85 -7.86 -4.21
C VAL A 89 2.94 -9.07 -4.01
N ALA A 90 3.14 -10.14 -4.78
CA ALA A 90 2.35 -11.35 -4.67
C ALA A 90 2.52 -12.04 -3.30
N LEU A 91 3.76 -12.14 -2.80
CA LEU A 91 4.08 -12.74 -1.50
C LEU A 91 3.43 -11.96 -0.35
N MET A 92 3.57 -10.64 -0.33
CA MET A 92 2.95 -9.78 0.68
C MET A 92 1.42 -9.92 0.66
N THR A 93 0.84 -9.96 -0.53
CA THR A 93 -0.61 -10.14 -0.71
C THR A 93 -1.06 -11.52 -0.20
N GLN A 94 -0.33 -12.60 -0.53
CA GLN A 94 -0.60 -13.95 -0.04
C GLN A 94 -0.47 -14.02 1.49
N TRP A 95 0.57 -13.42 2.06
CA TRP A 95 0.80 -13.41 3.51
C TRP A 95 -0.27 -12.61 4.26
N ALA A 96 -0.88 -11.62 3.63
CA ALA A 96 -1.99 -10.86 4.21
C ALA A 96 -3.28 -11.68 4.31
N GLU A 97 -3.42 -12.79 3.55
CA GLU A 97 -4.60 -13.68 3.53
C GLU A 97 -5.95 -12.91 3.39
N VAL A 98 -5.96 -11.89 2.53
CA VAL A 98 -7.13 -11.03 2.34
C VAL A 98 -8.32 -11.84 1.81
N ARG A 99 -9.49 -11.61 2.37
CA ARG A 99 -10.77 -12.24 1.97
C ARG A 99 -11.75 -11.17 1.48
N PRO A 100 -12.74 -11.55 0.68
CA PRO A 100 -13.82 -10.63 0.32
C PRO A 100 -14.47 -10.02 1.56
N GLY A 101 -14.60 -8.69 1.57
CA GLY A 101 -15.13 -7.92 2.69
C GLY A 101 -14.13 -7.55 3.79
N ASP A 102 -12.90 -8.07 3.77
CA ASP A 102 -11.85 -7.66 4.71
C ASP A 102 -11.46 -6.18 4.51
N ARG A 103 -11.23 -5.49 5.61
CA ARG A 103 -10.72 -4.12 5.65
C ARG A 103 -9.20 -4.16 5.63
N VAL A 104 -8.61 -3.58 4.59
CA VAL A 104 -7.16 -3.64 4.38
C VAL A 104 -6.57 -2.24 4.38
N LEU A 105 -5.50 -2.04 5.15
CA LEU A 105 -4.67 -0.84 5.11
C LEU A 105 -3.35 -1.14 4.40
N GLU A 106 -3.04 -0.34 3.40
CA GLU A 106 -1.70 -0.24 2.82
C GLU A 106 -1.01 1.02 3.32
N VAL A 107 0.27 0.91 3.69
CA VAL A 107 1.14 2.03 4.04
C VAL A 107 2.28 2.11 3.05
N GLY A 108 2.30 3.16 2.23
CA GLY A 108 3.20 3.35 1.10
C GLY A 108 2.49 3.06 -0.23
N THR A 109 1.57 3.94 -0.66
CA THR A 109 0.81 3.77 -1.91
C THR A 109 1.73 3.71 -3.13
N GLY A 110 2.77 4.56 -3.17
CA GLY A 110 3.69 4.67 -4.29
C GLY A 110 2.96 4.87 -5.61
N SER A 111 3.11 3.91 -6.54
CA SER A 111 2.41 3.94 -7.82
C SER A 111 0.91 3.60 -7.74
N GLY A 112 0.45 2.97 -6.67
CA GLY A 112 -0.89 2.40 -6.51
C GLY A 112 -1.03 0.94 -6.94
N TYR A 113 0.05 0.28 -7.37
CA TYR A 113 -0.03 -1.08 -7.89
C TYR A 113 -0.44 -2.11 -6.84
N GLN A 114 0.20 -2.08 -5.66
CA GLN A 114 -0.18 -2.98 -4.56
C GLN A 114 -1.63 -2.73 -4.10
N ALA A 115 -2.07 -1.46 -4.05
CA ALA A 115 -3.46 -1.11 -3.75
C ALA A 115 -4.44 -1.70 -4.78
N ALA A 116 -4.12 -1.64 -6.08
CA ALA A 116 -4.92 -2.25 -7.13
C ALA A 116 -5.00 -3.77 -7.01
N VAL A 117 -3.88 -4.44 -6.70
CA VAL A 117 -3.85 -5.90 -6.45
C VAL A 117 -4.72 -6.27 -5.24
N LEU A 118 -4.69 -5.49 -4.16
CA LEU A 118 -5.56 -5.69 -3.00
C LEU A 118 -7.03 -5.47 -3.34
N ALA A 119 -7.33 -4.51 -4.23
CA ALA A 119 -8.69 -4.20 -4.66
C ALA A 119 -9.34 -5.31 -5.53
N GLU A 120 -8.55 -6.19 -6.11
CA GLU A 120 -9.05 -7.42 -6.75
C GLU A 120 -9.53 -8.48 -5.73
N LEU A 121 -9.13 -8.36 -4.46
CA LEU A 121 -9.46 -9.30 -3.40
C LEU A 121 -10.57 -8.81 -2.46
N THR A 122 -10.69 -7.50 -2.28
CA THR A 122 -11.69 -6.84 -1.43
C THR A 122 -12.04 -5.46 -1.96
N ASP A 123 -13.25 -4.98 -1.70
CA ASP A 123 -13.68 -3.61 -2.03
C ASP A 123 -13.36 -2.59 -0.92
N GLN A 124 -12.70 -3.02 0.16
CA GLN A 124 -12.40 -2.22 1.34
C GLN A 124 -10.89 -2.00 1.53
N VAL A 125 -10.29 -1.19 0.64
CA VAL A 125 -8.86 -0.85 0.66
C VAL A 125 -8.66 0.62 1.01
N TRP A 126 -7.81 0.89 2.00
CA TRP A 126 -7.28 2.20 2.39
C TRP A 126 -5.79 2.22 2.13
N SER A 127 -5.25 3.29 1.58
CA SER A 127 -3.84 3.44 1.27
C SER A 127 -3.31 4.80 1.66
N ILE A 128 -2.16 4.84 2.36
CA ILE A 128 -1.52 6.06 2.83
C ILE A 128 -0.21 6.25 2.08
N GLU A 129 -0.02 7.47 1.56
CA GLU A 129 1.23 7.91 0.93
C GLU A 129 1.75 9.16 1.63
N LEU A 130 3.05 9.19 1.95
CA LEU A 130 3.65 10.37 2.59
C LEU A 130 3.75 11.55 1.63
N LEU A 131 4.11 11.28 0.36
CA LEU A 131 4.36 12.30 -0.66
C LEU A 131 3.04 12.70 -1.33
N PRO A 132 2.54 13.95 -1.13
CA PRO A 132 1.22 14.35 -1.62
C PRO A 132 1.06 14.20 -3.14
N GLU A 133 2.13 14.47 -3.89
CA GLU A 133 2.10 14.36 -5.34
C GLU A 133 1.96 12.90 -5.81
N LEU A 134 2.68 11.95 -5.19
CA LEU A 134 2.50 10.53 -5.46
C LEU A 134 1.10 10.05 -5.07
N ALA A 135 0.58 10.47 -3.92
CA ALA A 135 -0.78 10.15 -3.49
C ALA A 135 -1.82 10.59 -4.54
N ARG A 136 -1.69 11.83 -5.04
CA ARG A 136 -2.58 12.39 -6.06
C ARG A 136 -2.50 11.61 -7.37
N GLN A 137 -1.28 11.32 -7.85
CA GLN A 137 -1.05 10.56 -9.09
C GLN A 137 -1.57 9.11 -8.97
N ALA A 138 -1.33 8.44 -7.83
CA ALA A 138 -1.84 7.10 -7.58
C ALA A 138 -3.37 7.07 -7.55
N ALA A 139 -4.02 8.02 -6.86
CA ALA A 139 -5.47 8.11 -6.80
C ALA A 139 -6.09 8.31 -8.20
N ALA A 140 -5.51 9.21 -9.02
CA ALA A 140 -5.97 9.45 -10.39
C ALA A 140 -5.83 8.20 -11.25
N ARG A 141 -4.68 7.50 -11.17
CA ARG A 141 -4.42 6.26 -11.92
C ARG A 141 -5.36 5.14 -11.49
N LEU A 142 -5.58 4.97 -10.21
CA LEU A 142 -6.53 3.97 -9.69
C LEU A 142 -7.96 4.24 -10.18
N GLN A 143 -8.39 5.50 -10.19
CA GLN A 143 -9.69 5.89 -10.73
C GLN A 143 -9.79 5.58 -12.23
N GLU A 144 -8.78 5.94 -13.03
CA GLU A 144 -8.73 5.68 -14.47
C GLU A 144 -8.81 4.18 -14.80
N LEU A 145 -8.17 3.34 -13.98
CA LEU A 145 -8.09 1.89 -14.19
C LEU A 145 -9.26 1.12 -13.56
N GLY A 146 -10.29 1.80 -13.03
CA GLY A 146 -11.49 1.18 -12.47
C GLY A 146 -11.39 0.80 -10.98
N TYR A 147 -10.29 1.17 -10.30
CA TYR A 147 -10.07 0.93 -8.86
C TYR A 147 -10.48 2.11 -7.98
N GLY A 148 -11.43 2.92 -8.41
CA GLY A 148 -11.86 4.14 -7.69
C GLY A 148 -12.46 3.90 -6.29
N ARG A 149 -12.69 2.65 -5.90
CA ARG A 149 -13.10 2.28 -4.53
C ARG A 149 -11.94 2.32 -3.53
N VAL A 150 -10.68 2.27 -3.98
CA VAL A 150 -9.49 2.43 -3.14
C VAL A 150 -9.46 3.86 -2.58
N ARG A 151 -9.38 3.97 -1.26
CA ARG A 151 -9.31 5.26 -0.57
C ARG A 151 -7.86 5.63 -0.34
N VAL A 152 -7.35 6.58 -1.14
CA VAL A 152 -5.97 7.07 -1.01
C VAL A 152 -5.96 8.40 -0.26
N ARG A 153 -5.04 8.55 0.71
CA ARG A 153 -4.77 9.86 1.33
C ARG A 153 -3.26 10.10 1.49
N SER A 154 -2.88 11.38 1.46
CA SER A 154 -1.55 11.78 1.90
C SER A 154 -1.49 11.86 3.42
N GLY A 155 -0.42 11.31 4.05
CA GLY A 155 -0.27 11.31 5.50
C GLY A 155 0.93 10.53 6.01
N ASP A 156 1.13 10.60 7.32
CA ASP A 156 2.17 9.85 8.04
C ASP A 156 1.77 8.39 8.20
N GLY A 157 2.43 7.49 7.50
CA GLY A 157 2.20 6.05 7.56
C GLY A 157 2.43 5.43 8.95
N TYR A 158 3.28 6.04 9.79
CA TYR A 158 3.47 5.60 11.18
C TYR A 158 2.22 5.74 12.05
N ARG A 159 1.30 6.63 11.66
CA ARG A 159 0.04 6.87 12.38
C ARG A 159 -1.09 5.96 11.91
N GLY A 160 -0.93 5.27 10.78
CA GLY A 160 -2.00 4.47 10.20
C GLY A 160 -3.23 5.31 9.81
N TRP A 161 -4.42 4.69 9.90
CA TRP A 161 -5.71 5.31 9.58
C TRP A 161 -6.75 5.04 10.68
N PRO A 162 -6.67 5.74 11.84
CA PRO A 162 -7.49 5.44 13.01
C PRO A 162 -9.00 5.46 12.72
N GLU A 163 -9.45 6.41 11.87
CA GLU A 163 -10.88 6.60 11.55
C GLU A 163 -11.46 5.43 10.74
N ALA A 164 -10.59 4.63 10.11
CA ALA A 164 -10.97 3.46 9.32
C ALA A 164 -10.69 2.14 10.05
N ALA A 165 -10.02 2.16 11.19
CA ALA A 165 -9.74 0.97 11.99
C ALA A 165 -11.03 0.33 12.58
N PRO A 166 -11.00 -0.97 12.97
CA PRO A 166 -9.88 -1.89 12.86
C PRO A 166 -9.76 -2.52 11.48
N PHE A 167 -8.53 -2.97 11.11
CA PHE A 167 -8.22 -3.63 9.84
C PHE A 167 -8.02 -5.13 10.03
N ASP A 168 -8.49 -5.93 9.08
CA ASP A 168 -8.25 -7.38 9.01
C ASP A 168 -6.82 -7.69 8.54
N ALA A 169 -6.27 -6.83 7.68
CA ALA A 169 -4.87 -6.90 7.25
C ALA A 169 -4.25 -5.50 7.11
N ILE A 170 -2.95 -5.40 7.42
CA ILE A 170 -2.14 -4.20 7.19
C ILE A 170 -0.87 -4.62 6.42
N LEU A 171 -0.61 -3.97 5.30
CA LEU A 171 0.59 -4.15 4.50
C LEU A 171 1.41 -2.86 4.53
N VAL A 172 2.69 -2.95 4.87
CA VAL A 172 3.62 -1.82 4.84
C VAL A 172 4.64 -2.07 3.73
N THR A 173 4.67 -1.21 2.72
CA THR A 173 5.49 -1.38 1.52
C THR A 173 6.79 -0.58 1.56
N ALA A 174 7.18 -0.14 2.75
CA ALA A 174 8.43 0.56 3.06
C ALA A 174 9.01 0.02 4.38
N ALA A 175 10.34 -0.03 4.51
CA ALA A 175 11.01 -0.63 5.66
C ALA A 175 11.00 0.30 6.89
N ALA A 176 10.55 -0.20 8.03
CA ALA A 176 10.61 0.50 9.31
C ALA A 176 11.68 -0.10 10.24
N PRO A 177 12.30 0.69 11.14
CA PRO A 177 13.23 0.14 12.12
C PRO A 177 12.57 -0.85 13.08
N GLN A 178 11.29 -0.64 13.37
CA GLN A 178 10.44 -1.48 14.21
C GLN A 178 8.98 -1.31 13.82
N VAL A 179 8.11 -2.24 14.24
CA VAL A 179 6.67 -2.13 13.97
C VAL A 179 6.13 -0.85 14.63
N PRO A 180 5.47 0.05 13.87
CA PRO A 180 4.82 1.22 14.45
C PRO A 180 3.67 0.80 15.40
N PRO A 181 3.66 1.25 16.67
CA PRO A 181 2.61 0.85 17.64
C PRO A 181 1.19 1.09 17.14
N ALA A 182 0.95 2.24 16.49
CA ALA A 182 -0.37 2.59 15.96
C ALA A 182 -0.91 1.56 14.94
N LEU A 183 -0.04 0.89 14.18
CA LEU A 183 -0.47 -0.16 13.26
C LEU A 183 -0.89 -1.43 14.00
N THR A 184 -0.20 -1.76 15.10
CA THR A 184 -0.61 -2.87 15.99
C THR A 184 -1.98 -2.59 16.62
N ASP A 185 -2.19 -1.36 17.12
CA ASP A 185 -3.45 -0.97 17.77
C ASP A 185 -4.63 -1.00 16.79
N GLN A 186 -4.40 -0.64 15.53
CA GLN A 186 -5.40 -0.61 14.47
C GLN A 186 -5.63 -1.99 13.81
N LEU A 187 -4.81 -3.00 14.10
CA LEU A 187 -4.99 -4.34 13.59
C LEU A 187 -6.04 -5.09 14.42
N LYS A 188 -6.95 -5.76 13.76
CA LYS A 188 -7.97 -6.62 14.39
C LYS A 188 -7.34 -7.82 15.09
N GLU A 189 -7.96 -8.33 16.14
CA GLU A 189 -7.57 -9.63 16.74
C GLU A 189 -7.67 -10.74 15.67
N GLY A 190 -6.63 -11.55 15.53
CA GLY A 190 -6.48 -12.52 14.43
C GLY A 190 -6.04 -11.91 13.10
N GLY A 191 -5.95 -10.57 12.99
CA GLY A 191 -5.51 -9.86 11.79
C GLY A 191 -4.03 -10.08 11.47
N ARG A 192 -3.64 -9.76 10.23
CA ARG A 192 -2.26 -9.96 9.73
C ARG A 192 -1.59 -8.62 9.47
N LEU A 193 -0.33 -8.50 9.89
CA LEU A 193 0.55 -7.40 9.54
C LEU A 193 1.72 -7.95 8.72
N VAL A 194 1.92 -7.41 7.54
CA VAL A 194 3.06 -7.73 6.67
C VAL A 194 3.91 -6.47 6.51
N ILE A 195 5.15 -6.52 7.00
CA ILE A 195 6.01 -5.35 7.10
C ILE A 195 7.48 -5.71 6.93
N PRO A 196 8.26 -4.98 6.12
CA PRO A 196 9.72 -5.08 6.14
C PRO A 196 10.29 -4.30 7.33
N LEU A 197 11.16 -4.96 8.10
CA LEU A 197 11.83 -4.41 9.27
C LEU A 197 13.34 -4.39 9.07
N GLY A 198 13.98 -3.32 9.53
CA GLY A 198 15.44 -3.16 9.50
C GLY A 198 15.87 -1.74 9.21
N PRO A 199 17.18 -1.45 9.34
CA PRO A 199 17.70 -0.10 9.14
C PRO A 199 17.73 0.29 7.66
N PRO A 200 17.63 1.60 7.34
CA PRO A 200 17.83 2.10 5.99
C PRO A 200 19.18 1.65 5.42
N GLY A 201 19.18 1.09 4.20
CA GLY A 201 20.40 0.62 3.52
C GLY A 201 21.07 -0.63 4.12
N GLY A 202 20.59 -1.15 5.24
CA GLY A 202 21.08 -2.36 5.88
C GLY A 202 20.30 -3.62 5.54
N ALA A 203 20.54 -4.69 6.30
CA ALA A 203 19.77 -5.92 6.21
C ALA A 203 18.33 -5.68 6.67
N GLN A 204 17.37 -6.09 5.86
CA GLN A 204 15.95 -5.97 6.15
C GLN A 204 15.29 -7.34 6.02
N THR A 205 14.27 -7.55 6.84
CA THR A 205 13.47 -8.78 6.85
C THR A 205 12.01 -8.41 6.65
N LEU A 206 11.38 -8.92 5.60
CA LEU A 206 9.93 -8.90 5.47
C LEU A 206 9.36 -9.90 6.46
N SER A 207 8.54 -9.43 7.40
CA SER A 207 7.95 -10.28 8.43
C SER A 207 6.44 -10.28 8.29
N ARG A 208 5.84 -11.44 8.50
CA ARG A 208 4.40 -11.63 8.66
C ARG A 208 4.09 -11.86 10.14
N TYR A 209 3.20 -11.06 10.68
CA TYR A 209 2.70 -11.18 12.03
C TYR A 209 1.20 -11.47 12.05
N ARG A 210 0.76 -12.22 13.05
CA ARG A 210 -0.64 -12.34 13.44
C ARG A 210 -0.85 -11.67 14.79
N ARG A 211 -1.95 -10.92 14.96
CA ARG A 211 -2.34 -10.41 16.28
C ARG A 211 -3.03 -11.52 17.06
N VAL A 212 -2.45 -11.87 18.22
CA VAL A 212 -2.96 -12.92 19.14
C VAL A 212 -2.94 -12.39 20.56
N LYS A 213 -4.10 -12.29 21.19
CA LYS A 213 -4.29 -11.75 22.54
C LYS A 213 -3.62 -10.36 22.71
N GLY A 214 -3.85 -9.50 21.72
CA GLY A 214 -3.33 -8.14 21.67
C GLY A 214 -1.85 -8.00 21.31
N LYS A 215 -1.10 -9.09 21.09
CA LYS A 215 0.33 -9.09 20.78
C LYS A 215 0.56 -9.57 19.33
N LEU A 216 1.66 -9.12 18.74
CA LEU A 216 2.10 -9.62 17.42
C LEU A 216 2.95 -10.88 17.62
N VAL A 217 2.55 -11.95 16.92
CA VAL A 217 3.28 -13.22 16.84
C VAL A 217 3.79 -13.37 15.41
N GLU A 218 5.11 -13.49 15.25
CA GLU A 218 5.71 -13.70 13.93
C GLU A 218 5.43 -15.11 13.43
N GLU A 219 4.97 -15.22 12.18
CA GLU A 219 4.61 -16.51 11.55
C GLU A 219 5.54 -16.86 10.38
N ALA A 220 6.12 -15.85 9.71
CA ALA A 220 7.02 -16.05 8.58
C ALA A 220 7.94 -14.86 8.40
N SER A 221 9.10 -15.08 7.79
CA SER A 221 10.05 -14.03 7.44
C SER A 221 10.90 -14.36 6.21
N LEU A 222 11.33 -13.30 5.48
CA LEU A 222 12.16 -13.38 4.27
C LEU A 222 13.12 -12.19 4.21
N ALA A 223 14.39 -12.43 3.84
CA ALA A 223 15.35 -11.35 3.59
C ALA A 223 14.93 -10.52 2.36
N VAL A 224 14.92 -9.19 2.50
CA VAL A 224 14.44 -8.26 1.48
C VAL A 224 15.23 -6.95 1.46
N ARG A 225 14.91 -6.10 0.48
CA ARG A 225 15.35 -4.70 0.45
C ARG A 225 14.20 -3.80 0.00
N PHE A 226 13.85 -2.84 0.85
CA PHE A 226 12.82 -1.82 0.61
C PHE A 226 13.39 -0.41 0.79
N VAL A 227 12.72 0.57 0.21
CA VAL A 227 12.88 1.98 0.57
C VAL A 227 12.47 2.21 2.02
N PRO A 228 13.06 3.20 2.74
CA PRO A 228 12.71 3.44 4.13
C PRO A 228 11.30 4.01 4.29
N LEU A 229 10.60 3.57 5.33
CA LEU A 229 9.42 4.26 5.84
C LEU A 229 9.88 5.53 6.57
N VAL A 230 9.55 6.69 6.01
CA VAL A 230 9.96 7.98 6.55
C VAL A 230 8.80 8.71 7.21
N ARG A 231 9.12 9.63 8.15
CA ARG A 231 8.14 10.53 8.77
C ARG A 231 8.09 11.85 8.03
N PRO A 232 6.96 12.58 8.09
CA PRO A 232 6.96 13.96 7.63
C PRO A 232 8.04 14.75 8.40
N PRO A 233 8.67 15.76 7.78
CA PRO A 233 9.55 16.66 8.49
C PRO A 233 8.79 17.29 9.68
N ALA A 234 9.50 17.49 10.80
CA ALA A 234 8.91 18.20 11.92
C ALA A 234 8.37 19.56 11.45
N PRO A 235 7.20 20.03 11.94
CA PRO A 235 6.75 21.37 11.64
C PRO A 235 7.90 22.36 11.93
N GLN A 236 8.30 23.13 10.94
CA GLN A 236 9.25 24.22 11.17
C GLN A 236 8.58 25.16 12.19
N ALA A 237 9.26 25.41 13.31
CA ALA A 237 8.82 26.45 14.23
C ALA A 237 8.61 27.74 13.42
N ALA A 238 7.45 28.36 13.58
CA ALA A 238 7.17 29.63 12.89
C ALA A 238 8.32 30.61 13.18
N PRO A 239 8.88 31.28 12.18
CA PRO A 239 9.91 32.30 12.44
C PRO A 239 9.27 33.37 13.31
N GLY A 240 9.79 33.56 14.54
CA GLY A 240 9.45 34.70 15.39
C GLY A 240 8.67 34.46 16.66
N THR A 241 9.05 33.49 17.48
CA THR A 241 8.87 33.61 18.92
C THR A 241 10.22 33.42 19.57
N ASP A 242 11.01 34.53 19.59
CA ASP A 242 12.10 34.59 20.53
C ASP A 242 11.55 34.34 21.92
N PRO A 243 12.17 33.45 22.74
CA PRO A 243 11.76 33.31 24.13
C PRO A 243 11.88 34.67 24.80
N PRO A 244 10.95 35.05 25.67
CA PRO A 244 11.01 36.34 26.39
C PRO A 244 12.40 36.48 27.00
N ALA A 245 13.05 37.65 26.77
CA ALA A 245 14.35 37.96 27.30
C ALA A 245 14.35 37.65 28.80
N ARG A 246 15.38 36.93 29.27
CA ARG A 246 15.56 36.72 30.70
C ARG A 246 15.66 38.07 31.35
N PRO A 247 14.94 38.35 32.46
CA PRO A 247 15.09 39.58 33.21
C PRO A 247 16.56 39.71 33.63
N GLU A 248 17.13 40.88 33.40
CA GLU A 248 18.49 41.20 33.86
C GLU A 248 18.62 41.01 35.36
N PRO A 249 19.69 40.41 35.87
CA PRO A 249 19.93 40.34 37.30
C PRO A 249 20.01 41.73 37.88
N GLY A 250 19.14 42.00 38.84
CA GLY A 250 19.12 43.29 39.57
C GLY A 250 20.48 43.60 40.20
N PRO A 251 20.77 44.90 40.50
CA PRO A 251 22.04 45.33 41.04
C PRO A 251 22.40 44.61 42.34
N ILE A 252 23.65 44.14 42.41
CA ILE A 252 24.21 43.47 43.59
C ILE A 252 24.27 44.50 44.72
N PRO A 253 23.71 44.23 45.91
CA PRO A 253 23.81 45.15 47.06
C PRO A 253 25.26 45.32 47.49
N ALA A 254 25.66 46.57 47.76
CA ALA A 254 27.00 46.94 48.22
C ALA A 254 27.34 46.30 49.57
N PRO A 255 28.59 45.90 49.83
CA PRO A 255 29.00 45.31 51.10
C PRO A 255 28.88 46.33 52.25
N PRO A 256 28.57 45.90 53.48
CA PRO A 256 28.49 46.80 54.64
C PRO A 256 29.85 47.41 54.93
N THR A 257 29.89 48.72 55.07
CA THR A 257 31.04 49.49 55.59
C THR A 257 31.21 49.21 57.08
N ARG A 258 32.42 48.90 57.51
CA ARG A 258 32.84 48.81 58.92
C ARG A 258 33.05 50.21 59.51
#